data_fbf7841830ac7841907297786b5d105b
#
_entry.id   fbf7841830ac7841907297786b5d105b
#
_cell.length_a   1.000
_cell.length_b   1.000
_cell.length_c   1.000
_cell.angle_alpha   90.00
_cell.angle_beta   90.00
_cell.angle_gamma   90.00
#
_symmetry.space_group_name_H-M   'P 1'
#
loop_
_entity.id
_entity.type
_entity.pdbx_description
1 polymer ?
#
loop_
_entity_poly.entity_id
_entity_poly.type
_entity_poly.pdbx_seq_one_letter_code
_entity_poly.pdbx_strand_id
1 'polypeptide(L)'
;MQMRNFIVRFPGKRNGAIVLATHYETNYPLRNINFVGANDGGSSTGLLIEVANHLRGRTLDGYDVWLVFFDGEEAVQEWSHSDSLYGSRHLAAKWQNDGTLKRIKAFLLADMIGDKNLDIDRDLNSTPWVLDIVRKAATSLGYQSYFFAHNDQVEDDHLPFMQRGVACADIIDLDYGPQNSYHHTVQDTMDKLSAKSLTIVGNVLLETIRLLNQH
;
A
#
# COMPACT_ATOMS: atom_id res chain seq x y z
N MET A 1 1.16 -5.02 -23.74
CA MET A 1 0.06 -4.53 -22.86
C MET A 1 0.30 -3.06 -22.56
N GLN A 2 -0.71 -2.21 -22.47
CA GLN A 2 -0.57 -0.82 -22.07
C GLN A 2 -1.00 -0.70 -20.60
N MET A 3 -0.07 -0.33 -19.72
CA MET A 3 -0.31 -0.15 -18.29
C MET A 3 -0.45 1.34 -17.94
N ARG A 4 -1.22 1.69 -16.90
CA ARG A 4 -1.50 3.06 -16.50
C ARG A 4 -1.55 3.20 -14.99
N ASN A 5 -0.66 3.97 -14.40
CA ASN A 5 -0.79 4.40 -13.01
C ASN A 5 -1.74 5.60 -12.90
N PHE A 6 -2.51 5.66 -11.82
CA PHE A 6 -3.32 6.82 -11.48
C PHE A 6 -2.74 7.52 -10.25
N ILE A 7 -2.74 8.86 -10.28
CA ILE A 7 -2.23 9.68 -9.18
C ILE A 7 -3.27 10.75 -8.84
N VAL A 8 -3.75 10.74 -7.61
CA VAL A 8 -4.63 11.77 -7.07
C VAL A 8 -3.87 12.57 -6.03
N ARG A 9 -3.91 13.90 -6.12
CA ARG A 9 -3.14 14.78 -5.23
C ARG A 9 -4.05 15.65 -4.40
N PHE A 10 -3.84 15.66 -3.09
CA PHE A 10 -4.50 16.51 -2.14
C PHE A 10 -3.47 17.52 -1.61
N PRO A 11 -3.69 18.84 -1.84
CA PRO A 11 -2.70 19.85 -1.51
C PRO A 11 -2.59 20.04 0.01
N GLY A 12 -1.35 20.21 0.47
CA GLY A 12 -1.01 20.61 1.82
C GLY A 12 -0.33 21.98 1.85
N LYS A 13 -0.17 22.54 3.04
CA LYS A 13 0.47 23.83 3.25
C LYS A 13 2.00 23.73 3.37
N ARG A 14 2.55 22.54 3.59
CA ARG A 14 4.00 22.29 3.74
C ARG A 14 4.58 21.78 2.43
N ASN A 15 5.84 22.15 2.17
CA ASN A 15 6.55 21.64 0.98
C ASN A 15 6.98 20.18 1.20
N GLY A 16 6.45 19.31 0.37
CA GLY A 16 6.69 17.87 0.39
C GLY A 16 5.40 17.08 0.21
N ALA A 17 5.52 15.77 0.10
CA ALA A 17 4.38 14.87 -0.06
C ALA A 17 4.55 13.59 0.77
N ILE A 18 3.47 13.09 1.32
CA ILE A 18 3.33 11.73 1.82
C ILE A 18 2.55 10.98 0.76
N VAL A 19 3.08 9.84 0.32
CA VAL A 19 2.43 8.98 -0.66
C VAL A 19 1.73 7.83 0.05
N LEU A 20 0.47 7.59 -0.27
CA LEU A 20 -0.23 6.33 -0.02
C LEU A 20 -0.40 5.63 -1.35
N ALA A 21 -0.01 4.37 -1.44
CA ALA A 21 -0.03 3.62 -2.68
C ALA A 21 -0.69 2.25 -2.52
N THR A 22 -1.13 1.70 -3.63
CA THR A 22 -1.67 0.35 -3.80
C THR A 22 -1.56 -0.04 -5.27
N HIS A 23 -1.59 -1.33 -5.60
CA HIS A 23 -1.94 -1.76 -6.95
C HIS A 23 -3.45 -1.91 -7.09
N TYR A 24 -3.98 -1.82 -8.29
CA TYR A 24 -5.43 -1.88 -8.53
C TYR A 24 -5.85 -2.97 -9.52
N GLU A 25 -4.89 -3.56 -10.21
CA GLU A 25 -5.15 -4.70 -11.08
C GLU A 25 -5.08 -6.02 -10.30
N THR A 26 -5.38 -7.10 -10.97
CA THR A 26 -5.35 -8.45 -10.40
C THR A 26 -4.44 -9.36 -11.21
N ASN A 27 -4.02 -10.47 -10.61
CA ASN A 27 -3.06 -11.41 -11.16
C ASN A 27 -3.43 -11.91 -12.57
N TYR A 28 -2.73 -11.42 -13.59
CA TYR A 28 -3.00 -11.70 -14.99
C TYR A 28 -2.85 -13.18 -15.39
N PRO A 29 -1.90 -13.97 -14.87
CA PRO A 29 -1.87 -15.43 -15.05
C PRO A 29 -3.17 -16.14 -14.70
N LEU A 30 -3.92 -15.63 -13.72
CA LEU A 30 -5.17 -16.23 -13.24
C LEU A 30 -6.42 -15.80 -14.03
N ARG A 31 -6.29 -15.02 -15.09
CA ARG A 31 -7.41 -14.47 -15.90
C ARG A 31 -8.35 -15.49 -16.52
N ASN A 32 -7.93 -16.74 -16.62
CA ASN A 32 -8.72 -17.83 -17.20
C ASN A 32 -9.51 -18.65 -16.16
N ILE A 33 -9.38 -18.30 -14.89
CA ILE A 33 -10.17 -18.86 -13.79
C ILE A 33 -11.02 -17.74 -13.18
N ASN A 34 -11.92 -18.11 -12.30
CA ASN A 34 -12.82 -17.14 -11.66
C ASN A 34 -12.12 -16.42 -10.48
N PHE A 35 -10.96 -15.81 -10.76
CA PHE A 35 -10.19 -15.03 -9.79
C PHE A 35 -10.75 -13.62 -9.69
N VAL A 36 -11.00 -13.15 -8.47
CA VAL A 36 -11.61 -11.84 -8.21
C VAL A 36 -10.58 -10.83 -7.70
N GLY A 37 -9.56 -11.27 -6.95
CA GLY A 37 -8.60 -10.37 -6.31
C GLY A 37 -9.29 -9.43 -5.31
N ALA A 38 -10.16 -9.99 -4.46
CA ALA A 38 -10.93 -9.16 -3.55
C ALA A 38 -10.07 -8.53 -2.45
N ASN A 39 -9.09 -9.28 -1.92
CA ASN A 39 -8.09 -8.79 -0.99
C ASN A 39 -6.89 -8.22 -1.75
N ASP A 40 -6.39 -8.99 -2.67
CA ASP A 40 -5.22 -8.74 -3.50
C ASP A 40 -5.56 -7.72 -4.60
N GLY A 41 -5.12 -6.48 -4.42
CA GLY A 41 -5.46 -5.28 -5.17
C GLY A 41 -6.82 -4.66 -4.83
N GLY A 42 -7.86 -5.47 -4.55
CA GLY A 42 -9.22 -4.98 -4.33
C GLY A 42 -9.41 -4.24 -3.00
N SER A 43 -8.91 -4.80 -1.90
CA SER A 43 -9.10 -4.28 -0.54
C SER A 43 -8.44 -2.91 -0.36
N SER A 44 -7.19 -2.81 -0.74
CA SER A 44 -6.37 -1.60 -0.61
C SER A 44 -6.80 -0.51 -1.58
N THR A 45 -7.16 -0.86 -2.82
CA THR A 45 -7.77 0.07 -3.79
C THR A 45 -9.07 0.67 -3.24
N GLY A 46 -9.97 -0.17 -2.70
CA GLY A 46 -11.21 0.28 -2.09
C GLY A 46 -10.96 1.23 -0.91
N LEU A 47 -9.99 0.92 -0.05
CA LEU A 47 -9.61 1.78 1.06
C LEU A 47 -9.06 3.13 0.57
N LEU A 48 -8.17 3.15 -0.43
CA LEU A 48 -7.61 4.40 -0.94
C LEU A 48 -8.67 5.29 -1.62
N ILE A 49 -9.68 4.69 -2.27
CA ILE A 49 -10.83 5.44 -2.79
C ILE A 49 -11.60 6.11 -1.64
N GLU A 50 -11.81 5.42 -0.52
CA GLU A 50 -12.47 6.00 0.65
C GLU A 50 -11.62 7.11 1.31
N VAL A 51 -10.31 6.93 1.38
CA VAL A 51 -9.39 8.00 1.81
C VAL A 51 -9.50 9.21 0.87
N ALA A 52 -9.60 9.01 -0.45
CA ALA A 52 -9.83 10.09 -1.40
C ALA A 52 -11.14 10.85 -1.13
N ASN A 53 -12.22 10.13 -0.84
CA ASN A 53 -13.50 10.72 -0.47
C ASN A 53 -13.40 11.54 0.84
N HIS A 54 -12.68 11.01 1.82
CA HIS A 54 -12.44 11.70 3.11
C HIS A 54 -11.64 12.99 2.92
N LEU A 55 -10.66 13.01 2.03
CA LEU A 55 -9.78 14.16 1.78
C LEU A 55 -10.36 15.18 0.79
N ARG A 56 -11.39 14.81 0.04
CA ARG A 56 -11.98 15.66 -1.01
C ARG A 56 -12.43 17.03 -0.47
N GLY A 57 -12.01 18.09 -1.15
CA GLY A 57 -12.34 19.47 -0.80
C GLY A 57 -11.64 20.02 0.44
N ARG A 58 -10.69 19.26 1.02
CA ARG A 58 -9.89 19.71 2.17
C ARG A 58 -8.56 20.26 1.72
N THR A 59 -8.06 21.29 2.38
CA THR A 59 -6.66 21.70 2.33
C THR A 59 -5.98 21.20 3.60
N LEU A 60 -4.91 20.44 3.46
CA LEU A 60 -4.22 19.81 4.59
C LEU A 60 -3.26 20.82 5.24
N ASP A 61 -3.19 20.83 6.56
CA ASP A 61 -2.24 21.69 7.29
C ASP A 61 -0.79 21.19 7.21
N GLY A 62 -0.58 19.95 6.81
CA GLY A 62 0.71 19.29 6.64
C GLY A 62 1.25 19.28 5.22
N TYR A 63 1.96 18.20 4.89
CA TYR A 63 2.43 17.88 3.54
C TYR A 63 1.27 17.56 2.60
N ASP A 64 1.51 17.64 1.28
CA ASP A 64 0.59 17.05 0.31
C ASP A 64 0.37 15.56 0.64
N VAL A 65 -0.82 15.06 0.37
CA VAL A 65 -1.09 13.60 0.34
C VAL A 65 -1.35 13.20 -1.10
N TRP A 66 -0.55 12.27 -1.61
CA TRP A 66 -0.73 11.72 -2.95
C TRP A 66 -1.17 10.27 -2.83
N LEU A 67 -2.27 9.94 -3.49
CA LEU A 67 -2.73 8.56 -3.63
C LEU A 67 -2.26 8.06 -4.99
N VAL A 68 -1.58 6.92 -4.98
CA VAL A 68 -1.03 6.29 -6.18
C VAL A 68 -1.65 4.90 -6.33
N PHE A 69 -2.22 4.64 -7.50
CA PHE A 69 -2.76 3.34 -7.87
C PHE A 69 -1.89 2.80 -8.99
N PHE A 70 -1.17 1.73 -8.71
CA PHE A 70 -0.27 1.08 -9.67
C PHE A 70 -1.02 0.11 -10.55
N ASP A 71 -0.55 -0.02 -11.78
CA ASP A 71 -0.94 -1.03 -12.74
C ASP A 71 0.27 -1.93 -13.01
N GLY A 72 0.06 -3.25 -13.06
CA GLY A 72 1.11 -4.20 -13.32
C GLY A 72 2.11 -4.32 -12.16
N GLU A 73 1.61 -4.40 -10.95
CA GLU A 73 2.35 -4.94 -9.81
C GLU A 73 2.59 -6.41 -10.07
N GLU A 74 1.54 -7.13 -10.40
CA GLU A 74 1.49 -8.54 -10.69
C GLU A 74 2.26 -8.95 -11.95
N ALA A 75 2.77 -10.18 -11.94
CA ALA A 75 3.45 -10.75 -13.09
C ALA A 75 2.50 -10.96 -14.29
N VAL A 76 3.04 -10.82 -15.50
CA VAL A 76 2.32 -11.16 -16.74
C VAL A 76 2.42 -12.65 -17.05
N GLN A 77 3.51 -13.31 -16.69
CA GLN A 77 3.75 -14.75 -16.86
C GLN A 77 4.13 -15.40 -15.53
N GLU A 78 5.27 -15.03 -14.95
CA GLU A 78 5.79 -15.60 -13.72
C GLU A 78 6.59 -14.55 -12.95
N TRP A 79 6.35 -14.45 -11.65
CA TRP A 79 6.99 -13.47 -10.78
C TRP A 79 8.52 -13.53 -10.88
N SER A 80 9.10 -12.40 -11.21
CA SER A 80 10.54 -12.22 -11.28
C SER A 80 10.89 -10.73 -11.28
N HIS A 81 12.17 -10.40 -11.08
CA HIS A 81 12.67 -9.02 -11.20
C HIS A 81 12.33 -8.30 -12.51
N SER A 82 12.09 -9.03 -13.60
CA SER A 82 11.75 -8.48 -14.90
C SER A 82 10.28 -8.59 -15.25
N ASP A 83 9.53 -9.43 -14.55
CA ASP A 83 8.11 -9.70 -14.78
C ASP A 83 7.31 -9.50 -13.49
N SER A 84 7.32 -8.28 -12.99
CA SER A 84 6.52 -7.76 -11.86
C SER A 84 6.79 -6.27 -11.68
N LEU A 85 6.03 -5.58 -10.84
CA LEU A 85 6.25 -4.21 -10.39
C LEU A 85 6.42 -3.20 -11.54
N TYR A 86 5.75 -3.41 -12.66
CA TYR A 86 5.94 -2.61 -13.88
C TYR A 86 5.59 -1.14 -13.64
N GLY A 87 4.44 -0.88 -12.99
CA GLY A 87 3.94 0.45 -12.73
C GLY A 87 4.82 1.23 -11.76
N SER A 88 5.19 0.63 -10.66
CA SER A 88 6.04 1.26 -9.63
C SER A 88 7.46 1.49 -10.12
N ARG A 89 8.07 0.52 -10.81
CA ARG A 89 9.40 0.67 -11.44
C ARG A 89 9.42 1.85 -12.43
N HIS A 90 8.38 1.92 -13.29
CA HIS A 90 8.26 3.03 -14.24
C HIS A 90 8.11 4.38 -13.53
N LEU A 91 7.21 4.46 -12.54
CA LEU A 91 6.93 5.70 -11.83
C LEU A 91 8.12 6.17 -11.00
N ALA A 92 8.80 5.25 -10.30
CA ALA A 92 9.99 5.56 -9.51
C ALA A 92 11.12 6.10 -10.39
N ALA A 93 11.37 5.49 -11.56
CA ALA A 93 12.34 5.98 -12.52
C ALA A 93 11.96 7.37 -13.07
N LYS A 94 10.69 7.57 -13.45
CA LYS A 94 10.18 8.86 -13.90
C LYS A 94 10.37 9.95 -12.84
N TRP A 95 9.98 9.68 -11.59
CA TRP A 95 10.10 10.65 -10.50
C TRP A 95 11.53 10.91 -10.04
N GLN A 96 12.44 9.96 -10.26
CA GLN A 96 13.87 10.18 -10.10
C GLN A 96 14.38 11.19 -11.13
N ASN A 97 14.03 10.98 -12.40
CA ASN A 97 14.51 11.80 -13.53
C ASN A 97 14.00 13.23 -13.48
N ASP A 98 12.75 13.44 -13.06
CA ASP A 98 12.13 14.78 -12.97
C ASP A 98 12.32 15.45 -11.60
N GLY A 99 12.99 14.78 -10.66
CA GLY A 99 13.30 15.31 -9.33
C GLY A 99 12.14 15.18 -8.31
N THR A 100 11.02 14.58 -8.67
CA THR A 100 9.83 14.43 -7.80
C THR A 100 10.14 13.64 -6.54
N LEU A 101 11.02 12.61 -6.61
CA LEU A 101 11.39 11.80 -5.43
C LEU A 101 11.88 12.64 -4.25
N LYS A 102 12.57 13.75 -4.51
CA LYS A 102 13.09 14.65 -3.45
C LYS A 102 11.99 15.34 -2.64
N ARG A 103 10.77 15.36 -3.14
CA ARG A 103 9.60 15.90 -2.44
C ARG A 103 8.95 14.90 -1.50
N ILE A 104 9.17 13.59 -1.70
CA ILE A 104 8.51 12.54 -0.94
C ILE A 104 9.15 12.42 0.44
N LYS A 105 8.36 12.56 1.47
CA LYS A 105 8.76 12.47 2.89
C LYS A 105 8.65 11.06 3.43
N ALA A 106 7.59 10.36 3.02
CA ALA A 106 7.38 8.95 3.27
C ALA A 106 6.47 8.36 2.18
N PHE A 107 6.64 7.09 1.90
CA PHE A 107 5.83 6.30 0.99
C PHE A 107 5.27 5.11 1.76
N LEU A 108 3.95 5.01 1.82
CA LEU A 108 3.22 3.94 2.49
C LEU A 108 2.48 3.14 1.42
N LEU A 109 2.87 1.91 1.24
CA LEU A 109 2.14 0.96 0.42
C LEU A 109 1.09 0.27 1.29
N ALA A 110 -0.05 -0.05 0.76
CA ALA A 110 -1.05 -0.89 1.39
C ALA A 110 -1.43 -1.99 0.40
N ASP A 111 -1.30 -3.23 0.83
CA ASP A 111 -1.67 -4.40 0.06
C ASP A 111 -2.28 -5.49 0.94
N MET A 112 -3.24 -6.25 0.40
CA MET A 112 -3.90 -7.39 1.04
C MET A 112 -4.43 -7.11 2.46
N ILE A 113 -4.97 -5.92 2.73
CA ILE A 113 -5.31 -5.40 4.06
C ILE A 113 -6.73 -5.70 4.53
N GLY A 114 -7.47 -6.54 3.82
CA GLY A 114 -8.90 -6.76 4.05
C GLY A 114 -9.25 -8.03 4.81
N ASP A 115 -8.32 -8.96 5.07
CA ASP A 115 -8.63 -10.24 5.73
C ASP A 115 -9.39 -10.03 7.04
N LYS A 116 -10.38 -10.90 7.28
CA LYS A 116 -11.12 -10.95 8.54
C LYS A 116 -10.22 -11.21 9.76
N ASN A 117 -9.14 -11.93 9.58
CA ASN A 117 -8.14 -12.27 10.60
C ASN A 117 -6.91 -11.36 10.51
N LEU A 118 -7.08 -10.10 10.20
CA LEU A 118 -6.03 -9.11 9.99
C LEU A 118 -4.83 -9.28 10.93
N ASP A 119 -3.63 -9.48 10.35
CA ASP A 119 -2.34 -9.54 11.04
C ASP A 119 -1.24 -8.93 10.15
N ILE A 120 -1.10 -7.62 10.20
CA ILE A 120 -0.13 -6.87 9.38
C ILE A 120 1.29 -7.24 9.78
N ASP A 121 2.05 -7.77 8.83
CA ASP A 121 3.45 -8.15 9.00
C ASP A 121 4.39 -6.95 9.15
N ARG A 122 5.51 -7.18 9.84
CA ARG A 122 6.63 -6.25 9.84
C ARG A 122 7.53 -6.58 8.64
N ASP A 123 7.37 -5.89 7.55
CA ASP A 123 8.21 -6.09 6.39
C ASP A 123 9.65 -5.63 6.65
N LEU A 124 10.62 -6.54 6.47
CA LEU A 124 12.04 -6.31 6.70
C LEU A 124 12.72 -5.51 5.58
N ASN A 125 12.07 -5.40 4.42
CA ASN A 125 12.50 -4.54 3.33
C ASN A 125 12.08 -3.07 3.51
N SER A 126 11.16 -2.81 4.44
CA SER A 126 10.69 -1.46 4.75
C SER A 126 11.69 -0.65 5.57
N THR A 127 11.56 0.67 5.50
CA THR A 127 12.39 1.60 6.28
C THR A 127 12.00 1.57 7.77
N PRO A 128 12.89 1.17 8.70
CA PRO A 128 12.52 0.90 10.09
C PRO A 128 11.81 2.05 10.80
N TRP A 129 12.30 3.30 10.62
CA TRP A 129 11.69 4.45 11.32
C TRP A 129 10.26 4.77 10.82
N VAL A 130 9.92 4.44 9.55
CA VAL A 130 8.55 4.59 9.03
C VAL A 130 7.64 3.54 9.66
N LEU A 131 8.08 2.28 9.75
CA LEU A 131 7.37 1.22 10.47
C LEU A 131 7.15 1.58 11.95
N ASP A 132 8.13 2.21 12.59
CA ASP A 132 7.99 2.63 13.99
C ASP A 132 6.94 3.74 14.16
N ILE A 133 6.77 4.62 13.17
CA ILE A 133 5.67 5.61 13.15
C ILE A 133 4.31 4.90 12.94
N VAL A 134 4.23 3.93 12.03
CA VAL A 134 3.02 3.10 11.85
C VAL A 134 2.67 2.37 13.14
N ARG A 135 3.65 1.74 13.80
CA ARG A 135 3.46 1.07 15.10
C ARG A 135 2.95 2.04 16.17
N LYS A 136 3.52 3.26 16.23
CA LYS A 136 3.08 4.31 17.14
C LYS A 136 1.63 4.73 16.84
N ALA A 137 1.26 4.87 15.57
CA ALA A 137 -0.09 5.17 15.15
C ALA A 137 -1.08 4.07 15.59
N ALA A 138 -0.76 2.80 15.30
CA ALA A 138 -1.56 1.66 15.71
C ALA A 138 -1.74 1.61 17.24
N THR A 139 -0.67 1.84 18.00
CA THR A 139 -0.69 1.84 19.46
C THR A 139 -1.58 2.97 20.01
N SER A 140 -1.47 4.18 19.45
CA SER A 140 -2.27 5.34 19.90
C SER A 140 -3.78 5.14 19.70
N LEU A 141 -4.15 4.29 18.75
CA LEU A 141 -5.55 3.95 18.42
C LEU A 141 -6.03 2.66 19.10
N GLY A 142 -5.15 1.95 19.83
CA GLY A 142 -5.48 0.67 20.46
C GLY A 142 -5.50 -0.53 19.50
N TYR A 143 -4.86 -0.41 18.33
CA TYR A 143 -4.81 -1.43 17.29
C TYR A 143 -3.48 -2.19 17.21
N GLN A 144 -2.60 -2.05 18.21
CA GLN A 144 -1.25 -2.64 18.20
C GLN A 144 -1.21 -4.16 18.04
N SER A 145 -2.29 -4.86 18.39
CA SER A 145 -2.39 -6.31 18.26
C SER A 145 -2.59 -6.80 16.82
N TYR A 146 -2.90 -5.91 15.90
CA TYR A 146 -3.07 -6.20 14.48
C TYR A 146 -1.82 -5.88 13.66
N PHE A 147 -0.74 -5.40 14.28
CA PHE A 147 0.42 -4.88 13.55
C PHE A 147 1.72 -5.46 14.10
N PHE A 148 2.51 -6.05 13.19
CA PHE A 148 3.91 -6.38 13.40
C PHE A 148 4.16 -7.43 14.50
N ALA A 149 3.27 -8.42 14.61
CA ALA A 149 3.48 -9.59 15.45
C ALA A 149 4.53 -10.52 14.81
N HIS A 150 4.52 -10.61 13.50
CA HIS A 150 5.44 -11.42 12.70
C HIS A 150 6.32 -10.54 11.81
N ASN A 151 7.46 -11.08 11.39
CA ASN A 151 8.35 -10.45 10.43
C ASN A 151 8.28 -11.24 9.12
N ASP A 152 8.23 -10.51 8.01
CA ASP A 152 8.39 -11.08 6.68
C ASP A 152 9.32 -10.22 5.83
N GLN A 153 9.69 -10.70 4.66
CA GLN A 153 10.50 -9.97 3.69
C GLN A 153 9.76 -9.97 2.36
N VAL A 154 9.09 -8.86 2.08
CA VAL A 154 8.17 -8.74 0.94
C VAL A 154 8.85 -8.01 -0.23
N GLU A 155 8.66 -8.51 -1.44
CA GLU A 155 9.00 -7.81 -2.69
C GLU A 155 7.72 -7.21 -3.26
N ASP A 156 7.59 -5.86 -3.24
CA ASP A 156 6.38 -5.18 -3.64
C ASP A 156 6.68 -3.75 -4.17
N ASP A 157 5.67 -3.02 -4.58
CA ASP A 157 5.70 -1.70 -5.23
C ASP A 157 6.46 -0.61 -4.45
N HIS A 158 6.71 -0.79 -3.15
CA HIS A 158 7.55 0.11 -2.35
C HIS A 158 9.05 -0.01 -2.70
N LEU A 159 9.52 -1.19 -3.12
CA LEU A 159 10.95 -1.46 -3.37
C LEU A 159 11.57 -0.55 -4.42
N PRO A 160 10.96 -0.29 -5.60
CA PRO A 160 11.54 0.61 -6.59
C PRO A 160 11.80 2.02 -6.08
N PHE A 161 11.01 2.50 -5.12
CA PHE A 161 11.18 3.81 -4.48
C PHE A 161 12.24 3.77 -3.39
N MET A 162 12.23 2.73 -2.55
CA MET A 162 13.21 2.54 -1.48
C MET A 162 14.63 2.40 -2.04
N GLN A 163 14.82 1.65 -3.12
CA GLN A 163 16.10 1.52 -3.82
C GLN A 163 16.63 2.86 -4.37
N ARG A 164 15.78 3.87 -4.47
CA ARG A 164 16.11 5.25 -4.88
C ARG A 164 16.17 6.24 -3.72
N GLY A 165 16.22 5.72 -2.49
CA GLY A 165 16.40 6.53 -1.27
C GLY A 165 15.14 7.16 -0.70
N VAL A 166 13.94 6.76 -1.15
CA VAL A 166 12.69 7.14 -0.50
C VAL A 166 12.46 6.27 0.73
N ALA A 167 12.06 6.87 1.84
CA ALA A 167 11.68 6.14 3.04
C ALA A 167 10.28 5.52 2.83
N CYS A 168 10.21 4.19 2.87
CA CYS A 168 8.99 3.43 2.55
C CYS A 168 8.57 2.53 3.71
N ALA A 169 7.28 2.23 3.79
CA ALA A 169 6.74 1.12 4.57
C ALA A 169 5.70 0.39 3.72
N ASP A 170 5.76 -0.92 3.77
CA ASP A 170 4.74 -1.82 3.27
C ASP A 170 3.81 -2.22 4.43
N ILE A 171 2.52 -2.09 4.22
CA ILE A 171 1.45 -2.42 5.15
C ILE A 171 0.66 -3.56 4.51
N ILE A 172 1.11 -4.77 4.77
CA ILE A 172 0.63 -5.98 4.13
C ILE A 172 0.27 -7.04 5.17
N ASP A 173 -0.79 -7.78 4.89
CA ASP A 173 -1.16 -9.03 5.55
C ASP A 173 -0.98 -10.16 4.54
N LEU A 174 0.21 -10.78 4.55
CA LEU A 174 0.58 -11.77 3.55
C LEU A 174 -0.03 -13.15 3.86
N ASP A 175 -0.41 -13.41 5.09
CA ASP A 175 -0.91 -14.71 5.56
C ASP A 175 -2.44 -14.83 5.39
N TYR A 176 -2.88 -14.81 4.13
CA TYR A 176 -4.28 -14.73 3.74
C TYR A 176 -4.98 -16.09 3.73
N GLY A 177 -5.79 -16.32 4.77
CA GLY A 177 -6.49 -17.58 5.02
C GLY A 177 -5.60 -18.68 5.60
N PRO A 178 -6.17 -19.84 6.00
CA PRO A 178 -5.41 -20.92 6.60
C PRO A 178 -4.25 -21.39 5.73
N GLN A 179 -3.00 -21.23 6.21
CA GLN A 179 -1.78 -21.59 5.47
C GLN A 179 -1.68 -20.83 4.12
N ASN A 180 -2.09 -19.59 4.09
CA ASN A 180 -2.11 -18.71 2.89
C ASN A 180 -2.93 -19.28 1.71
N SER A 181 -4.00 -20.03 2.00
CA SER A 181 -4.75 -20.78 0.98
C SER A 181 -5.69 -19.94 0.13
N TYR A 182 -5.87 -18.66 0.45
CA TYR A 182 -6.72 -17.75 -0.34
C TYR A 182 -5.92 -16.91 -1.33
N HIS A 183 -4.64 -16.63 -1.04
CA HIS A 183 -3.76 -15.87 -1.89
C HIS A 183 -3.60 -16.53 -3.26
N HIS A 184 -3.79 -15.76 -4.33
CA HIS A 184 -3.71 -16.20 -5.73
C HIS A 184 -4.60 -17.41 -6.07
N THR A 185 -5.76 -17.54 -5.42
CA THR A 185 -6.73 -18.60 -5.69
C THR A 185 -8.14 -18.06 -5.91
N VAL A 186 -9.03 -18.91 -6.44
CA VAL A 186 -10.46 -18.58 -6.59
C VAL A 186 -11.16 -18.30 -5.26
N GLN A 187 -10.48 -18.48 -4.14
CA GLN A 187 -11.01 -18.21 -2.81
C GLN A 187 -10.77 -16.76 -2.37
N ASP A 188 -10.00 -15.97 -3.12
CA ASP A 188 -9.88 -14.53 -2.86
C ASP A 188 -11.16 -13.80 -3.27
N THR A 189 -12.11 -13.80 -2.37
CA THR A 189 -13.48 -13.31 -2.58
C THR A 189 -13.94 -12.40 -1.44
N MET A 190 -14.94 -11.55 -1.70
CA MET A 190 -15.46 -10.55 -0.77
C MET A 190 -15.92 -11.12 0.59
N ASP A 191 -16.35 -12.39 0.64
CA ASP A 191 -16.75 -13.05 1.89
C ASP A 191 -15.58 -13.35 2.84
N LYS A 192 -14.34 -13.23 2.41
CA LYS A 192 -13.14 -13.35 3.25
C LYS A 192 -12.76 -12.01 3.89
N LEU A 193 -13.25 -10.90 3.35
CA LEU A 193 -12.90 -9.56 3.80
C LEU A 193 -13.75 -9.08 4.97
N SER A 194 -13.24 -8.08 5.67
CA SER A 194 -13.88 -7.43 6.80
C SER A 194 -13.80 -5.89 6.70
N ALA A 195 -14.95 -5.23 6.77
CA ALA A 195 -15.00 -3.78 6.90
C ALA A 195 -14.26 -3.29 8.16
N LYS A 196 -14.20 -4.11 9.21
CA LYS A 196 -13.43 -3.80 10.43
C LYS A 196 -11.94 -3.72 10.13
N SER A 197 -11.39 -4.66 9.38
CA SER A 197 -9.97 -4.69 8.99
C SER A 197 -9.62 -3.46 8.18
N LEU A 198 -10.39 -3.13 7.15
CA LEU A 198 -10.22 -1.90 6.36
C LEU A 198 -10.32 -0.63 7.22
N THR A 199 -11.24 -0.60 8.20
CA THR A 199 -11.37 0.54 9.13
C THR A 199 -10.13 0.68 10.01
N ILE A 200 -9.59 -0.43 10.53
CA ILE A 200 -8.37 -0.44 11.36
C ILE A 200 -7.20 0.12 10.56
N VAL A 201 -6.94 -0.44 9.37
CA VAL A 201 -5.82 -0.01 8.53
C VAL A 201 -6.01 1.44 8.08
N GLY A 202 -7.19 1.82 7.63
CA GLY A 202 -7.50 3.19 7.22
C GLY A 202 -7.24 4.22 8.33
N ASN A 203 -7.69 3.93 9.55
CA ASN A 203 -7.43 4.80 10.70
C ASN A 203 -5.94 4.89 11.02
N VAL A 204 -5.20 3.78 10.95
CA VAL A 204 -3.76 3.76 11.20
C VAL A 204 -3.00 4.53 10.12
N LEU A 205 -3.38 4.42 8.85
CA LEU A 205 -2.78 5.21 7.77
C LEU A 205 -3.00 6.71 7.96
N LEU A 206 -4.23 7.14 8.30
CA LEU A 206 -4.54 8.55 8.55
C LEU A 206 -3.77 9.08 9.78
N GLU A 207 -3.69 8.32 10.85
CA GLU A 207 -2.91 8.68 12.04
C GLU A 207 -1.39 8.71 11.74
N THR A 208 -0.90 7.78 10.90
CA THR A 208 0.48 7.77 10.43
C THR A 208 0.81 9.05 9.67
N ILE A 209 -0.06 9.50 8.76
CA ILE A 209 0.08 10.79 8.06
C ILE A 209 0.16 11.94 9.07
N ARG A 210 -0.70 11.94 10.09
CA ARG A 210 -0.69 12.96 11.14
C ARG A 210 0.64 12.99 11.90
N LEU A 211 1.18 11.83 12.26
CA LEU A 211 2.47 11.70 12.96
C LEU A 211 3.65 12.10 12.07
N LEU A 212 3.64 11.70 10.79
CA LEU A 212 4.66 12.12 9.82
C LEU A 212 4.72 13.63 9.63
N ASN A 213 3.60 14.33 9.79
CA ASN A 213 3.57 15.80 9.77
C ASN A 213 4.20 16.45 11.02
N GLN A 214 4.48 15.68 12.06
CA GLN A 214 5.13 16.14 13.29
C GLN A 214 6.62 15.74 13.36
N HIS A 215 7.04 14.85 12.47
CA HIS A 215 8.41 14.33 12.36
C HIS A 215 9.23 15.25 11.43
#